data_e7626ba9e122689a1f9b726d4c312ff0
#
_entry.id   e7626ba9e122689a1f9b726d4c312ff0
#
_cell.length_a   1.000
_cell.length_b   1.000
_cell.length_c   1.000
_cell.angle_alpha   90.00
_cell.angle_beta   90.00
_cell.angle_gamma   90.00
#
_symmetry.space_group_name_H-M   'P 1'
#
loop_
_entity.id
_entity.type
_entity.pdbx_description
1 polymer ?
#
loop_
_entity_poly.entity_id
_entity_poly.type
_entity_poly.pdbx_seq_one_letter_code
_entity_poly.pdbx_strand_id
1 'polypeptide(L)'
;MSGSTLRVGGCHARRSRHVFQQDPDPIAASLLISALVAAIPIVLLFVLLGVFKVKAPFAGLAALAVAIVLAIVGWRMPVVQTLSAAGAGIFYGVFPILWILVNALWVYKLTVATPWSEAFGRTIRSVSNDLRILSILVAFCFGALLESLAGFGAPVAISAAMLLAAGMKPLKAAMVSLLANTAPVAFGALAAPIFALVGVTGLPLHDLASMAGRQTPFIAALVPLLLVFLVDGRRGVRETWPVAVVAGVVFAIVQFVTSNFFAVELTDVFAAVATIIVVLLMLRVWHPRHEVSMGPDGEPPVVRPTLREIAMSVAPYAVIIAVFSLAQLPAIKGWLGEVGTVTFRWPGLDVVNAAGDPVAGQDMHFDHLKATGTMLFISGLITVALYRIRPSLAARTYGATVKQLRWTIVTVTAVLGLSFVMNLSGQTSTLGTALASAGGFFVVLSPLIGWIGVAITGSDTASNSLFGQLQVTAAAATGLPPVLMAAANSSAGVLGKMLSLQ
;
A
#
# COMPACT_ATOMS: atom_id res chain seq x y z
N MET A 1 -13.20 49.98 55.04
CA MET A 1 -11.80 49.57 55.14
C MET A 1 -11.54 48.66 53.95
N SER A 2 -11.05 49.20 53.00
CA SER A 2 -10.12 48.97 51.91
C SER A 2 -9.44 47.58 51.90
N GLY A 3 -9.73 46.78 50.91
CA GLY A 3 -9.01 45.55 50.54
C GLY A 3 -8.73 45.52 49.05
N SER A 4 -7.49 45.86 48.72
CA SER A 4 -6.94 45.98 47.38
C SER A 4 -6.79 44.62 46.69
N THR A 5 -7.44 44.42 45.55
CA THR A 5 -7.25 43.28 44.65
C THR A 5 -6.09 43.59 43.68
N LEU A 6 -4.95 42.95 43.88
CA LEU A 6 -3.84 42.91 42.94
C LEU A 6 -4.25 42.17 41.66
N ARG A 7 -4.40 42.90 40.56
CA ARG A 7 -4.45 42.34 39.21
C ARG A 7 -3.04 41.90 38.78
N VAL A 8 -2.77 40.63 38.79
CA VAL A 8 -1.63 40.07 38.10
C VAL A 8 -1.96 40.03 36.60
N GLY A 9 -1.42 41.03 35.88
CA GLY A 9 -1.47 41.09 34.42
C GLY A 9 -0.53 40.06 33.81
N GLY A 10 -1.00 38.88 33.51
CA GLY A 10 -0.32 37.90 32.65
C GLY A 10 -0.37 38.36 31.19
N CYS A 11 0.71 39.04 30.75
CA CYS A 11 0.90 39.36 29.33
C CYS A 11 1.21 38.06 28.55
N HIS A 12 0.19 37.30 28.21
CA HIS A 12 0.33 36.31 27.15
C HIS A 12 0.40 37.07 25.82
N ALA A 13 1.63 37.28 25.32
CA ALA A 13 1.85 37.65 23.94
C ALA A 13 1.18 36.56 23.06
N ARG A 14 -0.05 36.81 22.63
CA ARG A 14 -0.66 36.10 21.52
C ARG A 14 0.22 36.39 20.31
N ARG A 15 1.13 35.47 19.99
CA ARG A 15 1.65 35.36 18.61
C ARG A 15 0.41 35.21 17.72
N SER A 16 0.09 36.22 16.93
CA SER A 16 -0.91 36.14 15.88
C SER A 16 -0.48 35.01 14.93
N ARG A 17 -1.03 33.84 15.14
CA ARG A 17 -0.89 32.76 14.17
C ARG A 17 -1.60 33.24 12.92
N HIS A 18 -0.86 33.45 11.82
CA HIS A 18 -1.46 33.74 10.53
C HIS A 18 -2.13 32.47 10.04
N VAL A 19 -3.44 32.37 10.24
CA VAL A 19 -4.28 31.30 9.67
C VAL A 19 -4.28 31.50 8.16
N PHE A 20 -3.90 30.47 7.43
CA PHE A 20 -4.03 30.46 5.97
C PHE A 20 -5.36 29.82 5.59
N GLN A 21 -6.22 30.59 4.92
CA GLN A 21 -7.49 30.11 4.39
C GLN A 21 -7.32 29.76 2.92
N GLN A 22 -7.76 28.55 2.56
CA GLN A 22 -7.71 28.08 1.18
C GLN A 22 -8.70 28.82 0.29
N ASP A 23 -8.25 29.16 -0.89
CA ASP A 23 -9.07 29.75 -1.96
C ASP A 23 -9.19 28.74 -3.10
N PRO A 24 -10.40 28.35 -3.54
CA PRO A 24 -10.58 27.38 -4.62
C PRO A 24 -10.27 27.93 -6.01
N ASP A 25 -10.33 29.27 -6.22
CA ASP A 25 -10.15 29.92 -7.51
C ASP A 25 -9.18 31.12 -7.48
N PRO A 26 -7.99 30.99 -6.88
CA PRO A 26 -7.08 32.12 -6.60
C PRO A 26 -6.48 32.74 -7.86
N ILE A 27 -6.52 32.04 -9.01
CA ILE A 27 -5.88 32.49 -10.24
C ILE A 27 -6.96 33.04 -11.16
N ALA A 28 -6.90 34.35 -11.44
CA ALA A 28 -7.82 35.10 -12.28
C ALA A 28 -9.31 34.99 -11.86
N ALA A 29 -9.60 34.64 -10.58
CA ALA A 29 -10.95 34.37 -10.08
C ALA A 29 -11.70 33.35 -10.98
N SER A 30 -11.00 32.37 -11.51
CA SER A 30 -11.52 31.33 -12.42
C SER A 30 -11.12 29.95 -11.94
N LEU A 31 -12.12 29.17 -11.56
CA LEU A 31 -11.92 27.78 -11.14
C LEU A 31 -11.23 26.95 -12.24
N LEU A 32 -11.61 27.14 -13.51
CA LEU A 32 -11.00 26.39 -14.62
C LEU A 32 -9.50 26.69 -14.77
N ILE A 33 -9.13 27.98 -14.75
CA ILE A 33 -7.72 28.41 -14.88
C ILE A 33 -6.93 27.91 -13.66
N SER A 34 -7.49 28.09 -12.46
CA SER A 34 -6.88 27.61 -11.22
C SER A 34 -6.69 26.10 -11.24
N ALA A 35 -7.66 25.32 -11.72
CA ALA A 35 -7.57 23.87 -11.84
C ALA A 35 -6.52 23.42 -12.87
N LEU A 36 -6.43 24.09 -14.02
CA LEU A 36 -5.39 23.79 -15.01
C LEU A 36 -3.99 24.03 -14.44
N VAL A 37 -3.79 25.11 -13.68
CA VAL A 37 -2.51 25.40 -13.02
C VAL A 37 -2.25 24.40 -11.88
N ALA A 38 -3.26 24.06 -11.08
CA ALA A 38 -3.15 23.05 -10.02
C ALA A 38 -2.80 21.64 -10.55
N ALA A 39 -3.18 21.33 -11.80
CA ALA A 39 -2.86 20.06 -12.43
C ALA A 39 -1.38 19.96 -12.85
N ILE A 40 -0.66 21.08 -13.01
CA ILE A 40 0.72 21.09 -13.55
C ILE A 40 1.66 20.14 -12.80
N PRO A 41 1.73 20.10 -11.45
CA PRO A 41 2.63 19.20 -10.74
C PRO A 41 2.35 17.72 -11.03
N ILE A 42 1.06 17.32 -11.10
CA ILE A 42 0.64 15.95 -11.39
C ILE A 42 0.92 15.59 -12.85
N VAL A 43 0.58 16.47 -13.77
CA VAL A 43 0.86 16.28 -15.21
C VAL A 43 2.37 16.20 -15.44
N LEU A 44 3.16 17.07 -14.81
CA LEU A 44 4.63 17.01 -14.88
C LEU A 44 5.15 15.66 -14.39
N LEU A 45 4.66 15.19 -13.22
CA LEU A 45 5.03 13.89 -12.69
C LEU A 45 4.76 12.77 -13.70
N PHE A 46 3.56 12.76 -14.29
CA PHE A 46 3.14 11.74 -15.25
C PHE A 46 3.91 11.81 -16.57
N VAL A 47 4.17 13.01 -17.07
CA VAL A 47 4.96 13.21 -18.30
C VAL A 47 6.41 12.77 -18.07
N LEU A 48 7.00 13.11 -16.93
CA LEU A 48 8.36 12.69 -16.61
C LEU A 48 8.48 11.17 -16.47
N LEU A 49 7.50 10.52 -15.84
CA LEU A 49 7.50 9.06 -15.67
C LEU A 49 7.14 8.31 -16.96
N GLY A 50 6.05 8.69 -17.61
CA GLY A 50 5.47 7.94 -18.73
C GLY A 50 6.12 8.24 -20.07
N VAL A 51 6.41 9.51 -20.38
CA VAL A 51 6.95 9.94 -21.67
C VAL A 51 8.47 9.97 -21.62
N PHE A 52 9.05 10.72 -20.68
CA PHE A 52 10.50 10.88 -20.60
C PHE A 52 11.20 9.74 -19.85
N LYS A 53 10.44 8.82 -19.23
CA LYS A 53 10.97 7.68 -18.47
C LYS A 53 12.03 8.06 -17.43
N VAL A 54 11.87 9.24 -16.84
CA VAL A 54 12.70 9.72 -15.74
C VAL A 54 12.47 8.83 -14.52
N LYS A 55 13.53 8.51 -13.78
CA LYS A 55 13.40 7.69 -12.56
C LYS A 55 12.48 8.38 -11.56
N ALA A 56 11.60 7.62 -10.92
CA ALA A 56 10.56 8.09 -10.02
C ALA A 56 11.04 9.07 -8.92
N PRO A 57 12.21 8.89 -8.27
CA PRO A 57 12.71 9.86 -7.29
C PRO A 57 12.87 11.28 -7.85
N PHE A 58 13.43 11.40 -9.05
CA PHE A 58 13.68 12.70 -9.68
C PHE A 58 12.40 13.34 -10.21
N ALA A 59 11.49 12.53 -10.76
CA ALA A 59 10.17 13.00 -11.18
C ALA A 59 9.35 13.51 -10.00
N GLY A 60 9.36 12.77 -8.88
CA GLY A 60 8.69 13.19 -7.65
C GLY A 60 9.25 14.48 -7.05
N LEU A 61 10.57 14.62 -6.99
CA LEU A 61 11.23 15.84 -6.50
C LEU A 61 10.93 17.05 -7.40
N ALA A 62 10.95 16.88 -8.72
CA ALA A 62 10.61 17.94 -9.66
C ALA A 62 9.15 18.39 -9.49
N ALA A 63 8.21 17.45 -9.39
CA ALA A 63 6.80 17.74 -9.15
C ALA A 63 6.58 18.46 -7.81
N LEU A 64 7.24 18.00 -6.74
CA LEU A 64 7.21 18.65 -5.42
C LEU A 64 7.72 20.09 -5.50
N ALA A 65 8.84 20.33 -6.18
CA ALA A 65 9.39 21.68 -6.33
C ALA A 65 8.41 22.62 -7.06
N VAL A 66 7.79 22.14 -8.13
CA VAL A 66 6.77 22.90 -8.87
C VAL A 66 5.54 23.16 -8.01
N ALA A 67 5.04 22.18 -7.26
CA ALA A 67 3.92 22.35 -6.35
C ALA A 67 4.20 23.40 -5.25
N ILE A 68 5.42 23.41 -4.69
CA ILE A 68 5.86 24.42 -3.71
C ILE A 68 5.82 25.81 -4.34
N VAL A 69 6.38 25.99 -5.54
CA VAL A 69 6.38 27.27 -6.24
C VAL A 69 4.94 27.74 -6.51
N LEU A 70 4.09 26.86 -7.01
CA LEU A 70 2.68 27.19 -7.27
C LEU A 70 1.90 27.49 -5.98
N ALA A 71 2.14 26.77 -4.89
CA ALA A 71 1.52 27.06 -3.59
C ALA A 71 1.86 28.49 -3.11
N ILE A 72 3.11 28.93 -3.27
CA ILE A 72 3.58 30.25 -2.84
C ILE A 72 3.07 31.34 -3.79
N VAL A 73 3.23 31.16 -5.10
CA VAL A 73 2.95 32.22 -6.10
C VAL A 73 1.48 32.22 -6.49
N GLY A 74 0.89 31.06 -6.77
CA GLY A 74 -0.49 30.92 -7.24
C GLY A 74 -1.51 31.02 -6.12
N TRP A 75 -1.33 30.19 -5.07
CA TRP A 75 -2.26 30.13 -3.93
C TRP A 75 -1.89 31.08 -2.79
N ARG A 76 -0.78 31.81 -2.92
CA ARG A 76 -0.30 32.79 -1.93
C ARG A 76 -0.13 32.22 -0.52
N MET A 77 0.12 30.92 -0.42
CA MET A 77 0.42 30.27 0.86
C MET A 77 1.76 30.80 1.39
N PRO A 78 1.87 31.19 2.67
CA PRO A 78 3.13 31.66 3.24
C PRO A 78 4.25 30.63 3.08
N VAL A 79 5.44 31.07 2.70
CA VAL A 79 6.61 30.20 2.45
C VAL A 79 6.88 29.25 3.61
N VAL A 80 6.82 29.76 4.85
CA VAL A 80 7.04 28.93 6.06
C VAL A 80 5.99 27.82 6.16
N GLN A 81 4.71 28.13 5.91
CA GLN A 81 3.64 27.12 5.95
C GLN A 81 3.77 26.12 4.80
N THR A 82 4.16 26.58 3.60
CA THR A 82 4.36 25.69 2.44
C THR A 82 5.50 24.69 2.69
N LEU A 83 6.64 25.17 3.21
CA LEU A 83 7.77 24.28 3.55
C LEU A 83 7.43 23.35 4.73
N SER A 84 6.65 23.87 5.69
CA SER A 84 6.15 23.06 6.80
C SER A 84 5.20 21.95 6.31
N ALA A 85 4.34 22.25 5.32
CA ALA A 85 3.47 21.26 4.67
C ALA A 85 4.29 20.16 3.98
N ALA A 86 5.34 20.53 3.23
CA ALA A 86 6.26 19.56 2.64
C ALA A 86 6.94 18.69 3.72
N GLY A 87 7.40 19.32 4.82
CA GLY A 87 7.98 18.62 5.96
C GLY A 87 7.02 17.62 6.62
N ALA A 88 5.74 18.00 6.78
CA ALA A 88 4.69 17.16 7.32
C ALA A 88 4.47 15.92 6.43
N GLY A 89 4.39 16.10 5.10
CA GLY A 89 4.27 14.99 4.15
C GLY A 89 5.49 14.08 4.14
N ILE A 90 6.70 14.63 4.20
CA ILE A 90 7.94 13.84 4.31
C ILE A 90 7.94 13.02 5.60
N PHE A 91 7.57 13.63 6.73
CA PHE A 91 7.46 12.91 8.02
C PHE A 91 6.48 11.78 7.95
N TYR A 92 5.27 12.01 7.41
CA TYR A 92 4.26 10.97 7.22
C TYR A 92 4.74 9.85 6.29
N GLY A 93 5.54 10.20 5.29
CA GLY A 93 6.21 9.22 4.41
C GLY A 93 7.21 8.34 5.15
N VAL A 94 8.01 8.94 6.03
CA VAL A 94 8.99 8.20 6.85
C VAL A 94 8.27 7.35 7.89
N PHE A 95 7.30 7.92 8.58
CA PHE A 95 6.52 7.25 9.60
C PHE A 95 5.02 7.59 9.44
N PRO A 96 4.14 6.59 9.18
CA PRO A 96 4.31 5.14 9.32
C PRO A 96 4.81 4.40 8.06
N ILE A 97 4.75 4.98 6.85
CA ILE A 97 4.80 4.21 5.59
C ILE A 97 6.15 3.51 5.36
N LEU A 98 7.24 4.28 5.35
CA LEU A 98 8.57 3.69 5.15
C LEU A 98 9.01 2.82 6.34
N TRP A 99 8.52 3.14 7.54
CA TRP A 99 8.76 2.32 8.73
C TRP A 99 8.17 0.92 8.57
N ILE A 100 6.95 0.80 8.01
CA ILE A 100 6.35 -0.49 7.64
C ILE A 100 7.23 -1.18 6.59
N LEU A 101 7.52 -0.51 5.50
CA LEU A 101 8.22 -1.07 4.36
C LEU A 101 9.62 -1.62 4.71
N VAL A 102 10.42 -0.84 5.44
CA VAL A 102 11.78 -1.23 5.83
C VAL A 102 11.74 -2.48 6.71
N ASN A 103 10.87 -2.50 7.71
CA ASN A 103 10.80 -3.62 8.65
C ASN A 103 10.19 -4.87 8.01
N ALA A 104 9.19 -4.74 7.15
CA ALA A 104 8.61 -5.84 6.40
C ALA A 104 9.66 -6.52 5.49
N LEU A 105 10.37 -5.72 4.69
CA LEU A 105 11.42 -6.23 3.82
C LEU A 105 12.61 -6.80 4.62
N TRP A 106 12.91 -6.26 5.79
CA TRP A 106 13.94 -6.80 6.67
C TRP A 106 13.56 -8.20 7.16
N VAL A 107 12.34 -8.41 7.67
CA VAL A 107 11.86 -9.74 8.09
C VAL A 107 11.93 -10.73 6.93
N TYR A 108 11.49 -10.34 5.74
CA TYR A 108 11.62 -11.17 4.54
C TYR A 108 13.09 -11.55 4.26
N LYS A 109 14.02 -10.58 4.29
CA LYS A 109 15.45 -10.85 4.06
C LYS A 109 16.09 -11.73 5.14
N LEU A 110 15.66 -11.64 6.39
CA LEU A 110 16.09 -12.56 7.44
C LEU A 110 15.71 -13.99 7.08
N THR A 111 14.50 -14.19 6.51
CA THR A 111 14.07 -15.51 6.05
C THR A 111 14.95 -16.02 4.90
N VAL A 112 15.19 -15.16 3.90
CA VAL A 112 16.02 -15.49 2.73
C VAL A 112 17.49 -15.75 3.10
N ALA A 113 18.00 -15.11 4.14
CA ALA A 113 19.36 -15.33 4.63
C ALA A 113 19.57 -16.69 5.32
N THR A 114 18.54 -17.53 5.41
CA THR A 114 18.57 -18.86 6.02
C THR A 114 18.23 -19.95 5.02
N PRO A 115 18.65 -21.21 5.23
CA PRO A 115 18.30 -22.34 4.36
C PRO A 115 16.80 -22.63 4.29
N TRP A 116 16.01 -22.08 5.20
CA TRP A 116 14.55 -22.34 5.29
C TRP A 116 13.75 -21.74 4.13
N SER A 117 14.24 -20.68 3.49
CA SER A 117 13.58 -20.08 2.32
C SER A 117 13.48 -21.03 1.12
N GLU A 118 14.53 -21.84 0.90
CA GLU A 118 14.54 -22.83 -0.18
C GLU A 118 13.56 -23.98 0.10
N ALA A 119 13.39 -24.35 1.39
CA ALA A 119 12.47 -25.40 1.80
C ALA A 119 11.03 -25.04 1.44
N PHE A 120 10.62 -23.76 1.57
CA PHE A 120 9.30 -23.32 1.18
C PHE A 120 9.08 -23.46 -0.34
N GLY A 121 10.03 -23.03 -1.16
CA GLY A 121 9.99 -23.20 -2.61
C GLY A 121 9.93 -24.67 -3.04
N ARG A 122 10.70 -25.56 -2.37
CA ARG A 122 10.65 -27.01 -2.60
C ARG A 122 9.29 -27.59 -2.22
N THR A 123 8.70 -27.13 -1.10
CA THR A 123 7.37 -27.59 -0.65
C THR A 123 6.33 -27.34 -1.71
N ILE A 124 6.27 -26.10 -2.25
CA ILE A 124 5.30 -25.77 -3.28
C ILE A 124 5.49 -26.59 -4.56
N ARG A 125 6.74 -26.73 -5.03
CA ARG A 125 7.06 -27.52 -6.23
C ARG A 125 6.80 -29.01 -6.06
N SER A 126 6.88 -29.53 -4.84
CA SER A 126 6.59 -30.94 -4.55
C SER A 126 5.10 -31.28 -4.57
N VAL A 127 4.22 -30.28 -4.62
CA VAL A 127 2.76 -30.47 -4.61
C VAL A 127 2.19 -30.82 -5.98
N SER A 128 2.69 -30.19 -7.04
CA SER A 128 2.20 -30.40 -8.40
C SER A 128 3.28 -30.05 -9.43
N ASN A 129 3.31 -30.79 -10.54
CA ASN A 129 4.11 -30.46 -11.72
C ASN A 129 3.30 -29.69 -12.78
N ASP A 130 2.00 -29.49 -12.56
CA ASP A 130 1.12 -28.77 -13.48
C ASP A 130 1.35 -27.27 -13.36
N LEU A 131 1.80 -26.62 -14.46
CA LEU A 131 2.09 -25.18 -14.49
C LEU A 131 0.86 -24.32 -14.18
N ARG A 132 -0.35 -24.79 -14.42
CA ARG A 132 -1.60 -24.08 -14.09
C ARG A 132 -1.80 -24.05 -12.58
N ILE A 133 -1.59 -25.17 -11.91
CA ILE A 133 -1.65 -25.29 -10.44
C ILE A 133 -0.50 -24.51 -9.81
N LEU A 134 0.71 -24.62 -10.35
CA LEU A 134 1.87 -23.85 -9.88
C LEU A 134 1.64 -22.34 -10.04
N SER A 135 0.95 -21.88 -11.09
CA SER A 135 0.59 -20.47 -11.25
C SER A 135 -0.32 -19.98 -10.12
N ILE A 136 -1.28 -20.80 -9.68
CA ILE A 136 -2.13 -20.48 -8.52
C ILE A 136 -1.30 -20.49 -7.24
N LEU A 137 -0.53 -21.55 -6.97
CA LEU A 137 0.22 -21.67 -5.70
C LEU A 137 1.38 -20.68 -5.59
N VAL A 138 2.17 -20.50 -6.68
CA VAL A 138 3.37 -19.68 -6.68
C VAL A 138 3.05 -18.20 -6.93
N ALA A 139 2.33 -17.89 -8.02
CA ALA A 139 2.12 -16.50 -8.37
C ALA A 139 0.98 -15.87 -7.56
N PHE A 140 -0.15 -16.56 -7.40
CA PHE A 140 -1.29 -16.00 -6.66
C PHE A 140 -1.11 -16.16 -5.16
N CYS A 141 -1.05 -17.37 -4.62
CA CYS A 141 -1.04 -17.57 -3.16
C CYS A 141 0.25 -17.09 -2.51
N PHE A 142 1.41 -17.61 -2.97
CA PHE A 142 2.70 -17.21 -2.41
C PHE A 142 3.07 -15.78 -2.82
N GLY A 143 2.75 -15.37 -4.05
CA GLY A 143 2.93 -13.99 -4.49
C GLY A 143 2.15 -13.00 -3.63
N ALA A 144 0.90 -13.32 -3.25
CA ALA A 144 0.11 -12.48 -2.34
C ALA A 144 0.70 -12.44 -0.93
N LEU A 145 1.20 -13.57 -0.42
CA LEU A 145 1.88 -13.62 0.88
C LEU A 145 3.17 -12.77 0.86
N LEU A 146 3.92 -12.78 -0.23
CA LEU A 146 5.07 -11.92 -0.39
C LEU A 146 4.68 -10.44 -0.54
N GLU A 147 3.60 -10.13 -1.28
CA GLU A 147 3.11 -8.76 -1.46
C GLU A 147 2.63 -8.17 -0.15
N SER A 148 1.96 -8.98 0.68
CA SER A 148 1.51 -8.54 2.01
C SER A 148 2.67 -8.13 2.93
N LEU A 149 3.88 -8.66 2.72
CA LEU A 149 5.06 -8.32 3.52
C LEU A 149 6.02 -7.37 2.81
N ALA A 150 6.40 -7.69 1.57
CA ALA A 150 7.51 -7.01 0.91
C ALA A 150 7.08 -5.89 -0.06
N GLY A 151 5.90 -6.01 -0.69
CA GLY A 151 5.40 -5.03 -1.65
C GLY A 151 6.39 -4.64 -2.76
N PHE A 152 6.16 -3.51 -3.41
CA PHE A 152 7.14 -2.78 -4.27
C PHE A 152 7.83 -3.62 -5.37
N GLY A 153 7.10 -4.56 -5.99
CA GLY A 153 7.58 -5.33 -7.15
C GLY A 153 8.44 -6.56 -6.83
N ALA A 154 8.96 -6.72 -5.62
CA ALA A 154 9.72 -7.91 -5.22
C ALA A 154 8.93 -9.23 -5.38
N PRO A 155 7.64 -9.30 -4.99
CA PRO A 155 6.82 -10.49 -5.15
C PRO A 155 6.69 -10.95 -6.60
N VAL A 156 6.53 -10.02 -7.53
CA VAL A 156 6.44 -10.31 -8.97
C VAL A 156 7.72 -10.94 -9.49
N ALA A 157 8.88 -10.36 -9.13
CA ALA A 157 10.17 -10.89 -9.56
C ALA A 157 10.45 -12.29 -9.01
N ILE A 158 10.11 -12.53 -7.72
CA ILE A 158 10.35 -13.83 -7.07
C ILE A 158 9.41 -14.90 -7.63
N SER A 159 8.12 -14.62 -7.75
CA SER A 159 7.16 -15.58 -8.29
C SER A 159 7.45 -15.87 -9.78
N ALA A 160 7.83 -14.87 -10.57
CA ALA A 160 8.25 -15.07 -11.94
C ALA A 160 9.50 -15.96 -12.04
N ALA A 161 10.52 -15.73 -11.19
CA ALA A 161 11.71 -16.57 -11.14
C ALA A 161 11.40 -18.03 -10.76
N MET A 162 10.47 -18.24 -9.81
CA MET A 162 10.02 -19.58 -9.40
C MET A 162 9.25 -20.28 -10.53
N LEU A 163 8.37 -19.58 -11.25
CA LEU A 163 7.65 -20.14 -12.39
C LEU A 163 8.59 -20.44 -13.57
N LEU A 164 9.60 -19.59 -13.78
CA LEU A 164 10.66 -19.83 -14.76
C LEU A 164 11.45 -21.10 -14.42
N ALA A 165 11.83 -21.27 -13.15
CA ALA A 165 12.50 -22.47 -12.67
C ALA A 165 11.63 -23.72 -12.76
N ALA A 166 10.29 -23.57 -12.81
CA ALA A 166 9.34 -24.66 -13.06
C ALA A 166 9.11 -24.92 -14.57
N GLY A 167 9.91 -24.29 -15.47
CA GLY A 167 9.84 -24.52 -16.92
C GLY A 167 8.91 -23.57 -17.69
N MET A 168 8.28 -22.58 -17.04
CA MET A 168 7.44 -21.60 -17.74
C MET A 168 8.27 -20.67 -18.60
N LYS A 169 7.81 -20.33 -19.80
CA LYS A 169 8.49 -19.35 -20.68
C LYS A 169 8.61 -17.98 -20.00
N PRO A 170 9.76 -17.25 -20.15
CA PRO A 170 10.03 -16.01 -19.40
C PRO A 170 8.94 -14.95 -19.48
N LEU A 171 8.47 -14.64 -20.69
CA LEU A 171 7.41 -13.66 -20.89
C LEU A 171 6.11 -14.08 -20.19
N LYS A 172 5.74 -15.36 -20.29
CA LYS A 172 4.54 -15.89 -19.68
C LYS A 172 4.65 -15.90 -18.14
N ALA A 173 5.80 -16.27 -17.58
CA ALA A 173 6.06 -16.21 -16.13
C ALA A 173 5.93 -14.77 -15.60
N ALA A 174 6.46 -13.78 -16.31
CA ALA A 174 6.31 -12.38 -15.95
C ALA A 174 4.85 -11.91 -16.00
N MET A 175 4.13 -12.23 -17.10
CA MET A 175 2.71 -11.86 -17.24
C MET A 175 1.83 -12.51 -16.17
N VAL A 176 2.04 -13.79 -15.86
CA VAL A 176 1.31 -14.52 -14.81
C VAL A 176 1.57 -13.88 -13.45
N SER A 177 2.82 -13.55 -13.14
CA SER A 177 3.18 -12.96 -11.85
C SER A 177 2.66 -11.53 -11.70
N LEU A 178 2.68 -10.72 -12.76
CA LEU A 178 2.09 -9.37 -12.77
C LEU A 178 0.57 -9.41 -12.57
N LEU A 179 -0.12 -10.31 -13.29
CA LEU A 179 -1.56 -10.46 -13.15
C LEU A 179 -1.95 -10.97 -11.75
N ALA A 180 -1.22 -11.96 -11.22
CA ALA A 180 -1.46 -12.50 -9.88
C ALA A 180 -1.30 -11.45 -8.79
N ASN A 181 -0.32 -10.54 -8.95
CA ASN A 181 -0.04 -9.47 -8.00
C ASN A 181 -1.19 -8.47 -7.86
N THR A 182 -2.12 -8.42 -8.81
CA THR A 182 -3.27 -7.50 -8.77
C THR A 182 -4.16 -7.70 -7.54
N ALA A 183 -4.35 -8.94 -7.09
CA ALA A 183 -5.26 -9.25 -6.00
C ALA A 183 -4.86 -8.66 -4.63
N PRO A 184 -3.56 -8.72 -4.20
CA PRO A 184 -3.15 -8.26 -2.88
C PRO A 184 -2.70 -6.78 -2.83
N VAL A 185 -2.66 -6.03 -3.93
CA VAL A 185 -1.99 -4.71 -3.97
C VAL A 185 -2.58 -3.69 -2.99
N ALA A 186 -3.90 -3.63 -2.83
CA ALA A 186 -4.54 -2.64 -1.96
C ALA A 186 -4.14 -2.80 -0.48
N PHE A 187 -3.91 -4.02 -0.03
CA PHE A 187 -3.47 -4.35 1.33
C PHE A 187 -2.00 -4.81 1.38
N GLY A 188 -1.26 -4.59 0.29
CA GLY A 188 0.17 -4.91 0.19
C GLY A 188 1.02 -4.14 1.21
N ALA A 189 2.19 -4.67 1.56
CA ALA A 189 3.06 -4.16 2.61
C ALA A 189 2.27 -3.78 3.89
N LEU A 190 1.48 -4.74 4.39
CA LEU A 190 0.61 -4.61 5.57
C LEU A 190 -0.28 -3.34 5.50
N ALA A 191 -1.00 -3.22 4.39
CA ALA A 191 -1.95 -2.14 4.09
C ALA A 191 -1.33 -0.73 3.99
N ALA A 192 -0.04 -0.62 3.64
CA ALA A 192 0.60 0.68 3.43
C ALA A 192 -0.16 1.60 2.46
N PRO A 193 -0.79 1.14 1.35
CA PRO A 193 -1.62 1.97 0.49
C PRO A 193 -2.82 2.58 1.22
N ILE A 194 -3.49 1.83 2.11
CA ILE A 194 -4.61 2.34 2.90
C ILE A 194 -4.12 3.35 3.95
N PHE A 195 -2.97 3.12 4.59
CA PHE A 195 -2.36 4.11 5.49
C PHE A 195 -2.02 5.42 4.78
N ALA A 196 -1.54 5.35 3.54
CA ALA A 196 -1.31 6.54 2.72
C ALA A 196 -2.61 7.31 2.47
N LEU A 197 -3.70 6.59 2.16
CA LEU A 197 -5.03 7.18 1.97
C LEU A 197 -5.55 7.85 3.24
N VAL A 198 -5.40 7.22 4.40
CA VAL A 198 -5.72 7.81 5.72
C VAL A 198 -4.98 9.13 5.93
N GLY A 199 -3.67 9.15 5.68
CA GLY A 199 -2.83 10.31 5.92
C GLY A 199 -3.18 11.53 5.10
N VAL A 200 -3.63 11.34 3.87
CA VAL A 200 -3.98 12.46 2.98
C VAL A 200 -5.44 12.88 3.08
N THR A 201 -6.33 11.99 3.51
CA THR A 201 -7.78 12.26 3.58
C THR A 201 -8.27 12.59 4.99
N GLY A 202 -7.56 12.13 6.03
CA GLY A 202 -8.03 12.20 7.41
C GLY A 202 -9.22 11.30 7.73
N LEU A 203 -9.67 10.46 6.78
CA LEU A 203 -10.77 9.53 6.99
C LEU A 203 -10.33 8.36 7.88
N PRO A 204 -11.26 7.75 8.67
CA PRO A 204 -10.92 6.66 9.56
C PRO A 204 -10.36 5.44 8.82
N LEU A 205 -9.28 4.84 9.35
CA LEU A 205 -8.62 3.68 8.79
C LEU A 205 -9.60 2.52 8.54
N HIS A 206 -10.45 2.23 9.52
CA HIS A 206 -11.40 1.13 9.42
C HIS A 206 -12.41 1.33 8.29
N ASP A 207 -12.89 2.55 8.08
CA ASP A 207 -13.88 2.86 7.05
C ASP A 207 -13.28 2.70 5.65
N LEU A 208 -12.08 3.22 5.45
CA LEU A 208 -11.37 3.08 4.17
C LEU A 208 -11.00 1.63 3.87
N ALA A 209 -10.47 0.92 4.86
CA ALA A 209 -10.07 -0.47 4.70
C ALA A 209 -11.28 -1.40 4.47
N SER A 210 -12.36 -1.23 5.24
CA SER A 210 -13.57 -2.02 5.07
C SER A 210 -14.24 -1.76 3.71
N MET A 211 -14.21 -0.51 3.23
CA MET A 211 -14.77 -0.18 1.92
C MET A 211 -13.90 -0.74 0.78
N ALA A 212 -12.58 -0.63 0.85
CA ALA A 212 -11.68 -1.27 -0.10
C ALA A 212 -11.84 -2.80 -0.09
N GLY A 213 -11.95 -3.39 1.11
CA GLY A 213 -12.19 -4.82 1.31
C GLY A 213 -13.59 -5.32 0.91
N ARG A 214 -14.50 -4.43 0.53
CA ARG A 214 -15.78 -4.77 -0.15
C ARG A 214 -15.66 -4.73 -1.66
N GLN A 215 -14.66 -4.07 -2.20
CA GLN A 215 -14.47 -3.86 -3.64
C GLN A 215 -13.42 -4.83 -4.22
N THR A 216 -12.25 -4.94 -3.59
CA THR A 216 -11.13 -5.78 -4.08
C THR A 216 -11.42 -7.28 -4.15
N PRO A 217 -12.25 -7.90 -3.28
CA PRO A 217 -12.53 -9.33 -3.35
C PRO A 217 -13.13 -9.79 -4.67
N PHE A 218 -13.92 -8.96 -5.35
CA PHE A 218 -14.47 -9.29 -6.66
C PHE A 218 -13.36 -9.46 -7.71
N ILE A 219 -12.34 -8.62 -7.65
CA ILE A 219 -11.17 -8.71 -8.52
C ILE A 219 -10.37 -9.96 -8.16
N ALA A 220 -10.06 -10.14 -6.87
CA ALA A 220 -9.28 -11.26 -6.37
C ALA A 220 -9.90 -12.63 -6.71
N ALA A 221 -11.24 -12.73 -6.66
CA ALA A 221 -11.97 -13.95 -7.01
C ALA A 221 -11.76 -14.37 -8.47
N LEU A 222 -11.58 -13.41 -9.38
CA LEU A 222 -11.42 -13.68 -10.81
C LEU A 222 -9.97 -13.97 -11.21
N VAL A 223 -8.99 -13.47 -10.47
CA VAL A 223 -7.57 -13.56 -10.83
C VAL A 223 -7.11 -15.00 -11.06
N PRO A 224 -7.38 -16.01 -10.21
CA PRO A 224 -6.93 -17.38 -10.46
C PRO A 224 -7.49 -18.00 -11.75
N LEU A 225 -8.73 -17.67 -12.12
CA LEU A 225 -9.31 -18.09 -13.40
C LEU A 225 -8.59 -17.47 -14.60
N LEU A 226 -8.25 -16.19 -14.49
CA LEU A 226 -7.47 -15.49 -15.52
C LEU A 226 -6.04 -16.05 -15.63
N LEU A 227 -5.43 -16.45 -14.50
CA LEU A 227 -4.11 -17.07 -14.51
C LEU A 227 -4.10 -18.39 -15.28
N VAL A 228 -5.03 -19.29 -14.98
CA VAL A 228 -5.08 -20.57 -15.71
C VAL A 228 -5.44 -20.38 -17.18
N PHE A 229 -6.24 -19.36 -17.51
CA PHE A 229 -6.51 -18.97 -18.89
C PHE A 229 -5.24 -18.46 -19.58
N LEU A 230 -4.44 -17.64 -18.93
CA LEU A 230 -3.18 -17.11 -19.47
C LEU A 230 -2.14 -18.23 -19.71
N VAL A 231 -2.13 -19.26 -18.85
CA VAL A 231 -1.20 -20.38 -18.95
C VAL A 231 -1.57 -21.34 -20.08
N ASP A 232 -2.84 -21.74 -20.22
CA ASP A 232 -3.25 -22.82 -21.12
C ASP A 232 -4.58 -22.51 -21.87
N GLY A 233 -4.98 -21.23 -21.93
CA GLY A 233 -6.17 -20.80 -22.65
C GLY A 233 -7.48 -21.40 -22.11
N ARG A 234 -8.44 -21.60 -23.00
CA ARG A 234 -9.76 -22.19 -22.66
C ARG A 234 -9.65 -23.62 -22.10
N ARG A 235 -8.65 -24.39 -22.51
CA ARG A 235 -8.38 -25.71 -21.99
C ARG A 235 -7.99 -25.65 -20.53
N GLY A 236 -7.08 -24.74 -20.16
CA GLY A 236 -6.66 -24.51 -18.79
C GLY A 236 -7.85 -24.23 -17.86
N VAL A 237 -8.74 -23.32 -18.25
CA VAL A 237 -9.95 -23.03 -17.48
C VAL A 237 -10.84 -24.28 -17.36
N ARG A 238 -11.13 -24.99 -18.46
CA ARG A 238 -12.02 -26.15 -18.46
C ARG A 238 -11.51 -27.28 -17.56
N GLU A 239 -10.20 -27.50 -17.50
CA GLU A 239 -9.61 -28.61 -16.75
C GLU A 239 -9.28 -28.25 -15.29
N THR A 240 -9.00 -26.96 -14.96
CA THR A 240 -8.54 -26.54 -13.64
C THR A 240 -9.45 -25.50 -12.96
N TRP A 241 -10.63 -25.19 -13.52
CA TRP A 241 -11.57 -24.24 -12.92
C TRP A 241 -11.92 -24.52 -11.44
N PRO A 242 -12.05 -25.80 -10.96
CA PRO A 242 -12.43 -26.00 -9.58
C PRO A 242 -11.41 -25.43 -8.60
N VAL A 243 -10.09 -25.66 -8.85
CA VAL A 243 -9.03 -25.13 -8.01
C VAL A 243 -8.93 -23.60 -8.15
N ALA A 244 -9.07 -23.07 -9.37
CA ALA A 244 -9.04 -21.64 -9.61
C ALA A 244 -10.18 -20.90 -8.90
N VAL A 245 -11.41 -21.46 -8.97
CA VAL A 245 -12.57 -20.88 -8.27
C VAL A 245 -12.40 -20.97 -6.76
N VAL A 246 -11.98 -22.13 -6.23
CA VAL A 246 -11.76 -22.29 -4.79
C VAL A 246 -10.69 -21.32 -4.30
N ALA A 247 -9.56 -21.19 -5.00
CA ALA A 247 -8.51 -20.25 -4.64
C ALA A 247 -9.02 -18.80 -4.62
N GLY A 248 -9.71 -18.38 -5.68
CA GLY A 248 -10.24 -17.03 -5.79
C GLY A 248 -11.31 -16.72 -4.73
N VAL A 249 -12.26 -17.62 -4.52
CA VAL A 249 -13.36 -17.44 -3.57
C VAL A 249 -12.85 -17.42 -2.12
N VAL A 250 -11.96 -18.34 -1.76
CA VAL A 250 -11.39 -18.38 -0.40
C VAL A 250 -10.61 -17.12 -0.13
N PHE A 251 -9.75 -16.67 -1.07
CA PHE A 251 -9.01 -15.43 -0.93
C PHE A 251 -9.96 -14.24 -0.75
N ALA A 252 -10.97 -14.12 -1.59
CA ALA A 252 -11.94 -13.05 -1.57
C ALA A 252 -12.73 -12.99 -0.24
N ILE A 253 -13.22 -14.15 0.24
CA ILE A 253 -13.96 -14.22 1.51
C ILE A 253 -13.07 -13.83 2.68
N VAL A 254 -11.84 -14.36 2.75
CA VAL A 254 -10.93 -14.08 3.87
C VAL A 254 -10.46 -12.62 3.82
N GLN A 255 -10.17 -12.08 2.62
CA GLN A 255 -9.85 -10.67 2.44
C GLN A 255 -10.99 -9.77 2.92
N PHE A 256 -12.23 -10.06 2.54
CA PHE A 256 -13.42 -9.35 3.02
C PHE A 256 -13.57 -9.44 4.54
N VAL A 257 -13.53 -10.64 5.10
CA VAL A 257 -13.74 -10.86 6.53
C VAL A 257 -12.65 -10.16 7.36
N THR A 258 -11.38 -10.29 6.95
CA THR A 258 -10.27 -9.71 7.70
C THR A 258 -10.28 -8.19 7.66
N SER A 259 -10.50 -7.59 6.49
CA SER A 259 -10.51 -6.13 6.32
C SER A 259 -11.69 -5.44 7.01
N ASN A 260 -12.83 -6.13 7.17
CA ASN A 260 -14.03 -5.58 7.78
C ASN A 260 -14.17 -5.85 9.28
N PHE A 261 -13.59 -6.95 9.81
CA PHE A 261 -13.87 -7.42 11.16
C PHE A 261 -12.65 -7.70 12.04
N PHE A 262 -11.42 -7.67 11.44
CA PHE A 262 -10.20 -7.99 12.18
C PHE A 262 -9.14 -6.87 12.02
N ALA A 263 -7.90 -7.25 11.80
CA ALA A 263 -6.77 -6.35 11.64
C ALA A 263 -6.52 -6.07 10.15
N VAL A 264 -6.64 -4.81 9.78
CA VAL A 264 -6.44 -4.34 8.39
C VAL A 264 -5.09 -4.77 7.84
N GLU A 265 -4.06 -4.73 8.68
CA GLU A 265 -2.68 -5.06 8.34
C GLU A 265 -2.48 -6.52 7.96
N LEU A 266 -3.30 -7.42 8.51
CA LEU A 266 -3.20 -8.85 8.28
C LEU A 266 -4.12 -9.35 7.15
N THR A 267 -4.83 -8.45 6.47
CA THR A 267 -5.86 -8.80 5.48
C THR A 267 -5.34 -9.81 4.45
N ASP A 268 -4.27 -9.49 3.76
CA ASP A 268 -3.75 -10.36 2.70
C ASP A 268 -2.87 -11.50 3.23
N VAL A 269 -2.31 -11.35 4.44
CA VAL A 269 -1.60 -12.45 5.11
C VAL A 269 -2.57 -13.59 5.39
N PHE A 270 -3.73 -13.30 6.00
CA PHE A 270 -4.75 -14.31 6.28
C PHE A 270 -5.36 -14.87 4.99
N ALA A 271 -5.66 -13.99 4.02
CA ALA A 271 -6.23 -14.41 2.74
C ALA A 271 -5.28 -15.39 2.00
N ALA A 272 -3.99 -15.07 1.91
CA ALA A 272 -2.99 -15.90 1.28
C ALA A 272 -2.78 -17.24 2.00
N VAL A 273 -2.59 -17.20 3.33
CA VAL A 273 -2.36 -18.41 4.14
C VAL A 273 -3.58 -19.34 4.10
N ALA A 274 -4.79 -18.81 4.28
CA ALA A 274 -6.00 -19.62 4.20
C ALA A 274 -6.16 -20.24 2.81
N THR A 275 -5.89 -19.48 1.76
CA THR A 275 -5.98 -19.98 0.38
C THR A 275 -4.96 -21.09 0.11
N ILE A 276 -3.71 -20.92 0.57
CA ILE A 276 -2.68 -21.96 0.47
C ILE A 276 -3.19 -23.25 1.13
N ILE A 277 -3.67 -23.15 2.38
CA ILE A 277 -4.15 -24.33 3.13
C ILE A 277 -5.30 -25.03 2.39
N VAL A 278 -6.30 -24.28 1.97
CA VAL A 278 -7.49 -24.85 1.30
C VAL A 278 -7.13 -25.47 -0.05
N VAL A 279 -6.29 -24.81 -0.85
CA VAL A 279 -5.82 -25.35 -2.14
C VAL A 279 -4.99 -26.62 -1.92
N LEU A 280 -4.09 -26.65 -0.95
CA LEU A 280 -3.31 -27.86 -0.63
C LEU A 280 -4.18 -29.01 -0.15
N LEU A 281 -5.22 -28.74 0.64
CA LEU A 281 -6.19 -29.76 1.06
C LEU A 281 -7.02 -30.27 -0.13
N MET A 282 -7.45 -29.36 -1.00
CA MET A 282 -8.18 -29.71 -2.21
C MET A 282 -7.35 -30.61 -3.13
N LEU A 283 -6.07 -30.30 -3.31
CA LEU A 283 -5.16 -31.09 -4.15
C LEU A 283 -4.83 -32.49 -3.59
N ARG A 284 -5.27 -32.83 -2.36
CA ARG A 284 -5.19 -34.21 -1.85
C ARG A 284 -6.30 -35.13 -2.42
N VAL A 285 -7.43 -34.53 -2.80
CA VAL A 285 -8.62 -35.27 -3.26
C VAL A 285 -8.95 -34.99 -4.71
N TRP A 286 -8.40 -33.97 -5.30
CA TRP A 286 -8.67 -33.55 -6.67
C TRP A 286 -7.38 -33.26 -7.44
N HIS A 287 -7.26 -33.80 -8.66
CA HIS A 287 -6.16 -33.58 -9.58
C HIS A 287 -6.70 -33.32 -11.00
N PRO A 288 -6.02 -32.47 -11.80
CA PRO A 288 -6.38 -32.31 -13.21
C PRO A 288 -6.19 -33.60 -13.97
N ARG A 289 -7.06 -33.86 -14.96
CA ARG A 289 -7.02 -35.10 -15.76
C ARG A 289 -5.75 -35.20 -16.62
N HIS A 290 -5.20 -34.06 -17.03
CA HIS A 290 -3.96 -33.98 -17.81
C HIS A 290 -3.10 -32.94 -17.19
N GLU A 291 -1.84 -33.25 -16.88
CA GLU A 291 -0.86 -32.33 -16.39
C GLU A 291 -0.21 -31.57 -17.55
N VAL A 292 -0.04 -30.24 -17.39
CA VAL A 292 0.68 -29.39 -18.33
C VAL A 292 2.06 -29.13 -17.76
N SER A 293 3.03 -29.97 -18.14
CA SER A 293 4.46 -29.81 -17.83
C SER A 293 5.18 -29.28 -19.05
N MET A 294 6.12 -28.34 -18.87
CA MET A 294 7.02 -27.84 -19.92
C MET A 294 8.50 -28.12 -19.60
N GLY A 295 8.79 -28.86 -18.53
CA GLY A 295 10.16 -29.29 -18.21
C GLY A 295 10.63 -30.37 -19.17
N PRO A 296 11.93 -30.49 -19.45
CA PRO A 296 12.49 -31.65 -20.16
C PRO A 296 12.18 -32.92 -19.35
N ASP A 297 11.78 -33.98 -20.04
CA ASP A 297 11.61 -35.31 -19.43
C ASP A 297 12.93 -35.71 -18.75
N GLY A 298 12.94 -35.76 -17.41
CA GLY A 298 14.13 -36.23 -16.67
C GLY A 298 14.64 -35.32 -15.55
N GLU A 299 13.94 -34.27 -15.15
CA GLU A 299 14.36 -33.56 -13.93
C GLU A 299 14.27 -34.47 -12.69
N PRO A 300 15.33 -34.49 -11.83
CA PRO A 300 15.31 -35.33 -10.63
C PRO A 300 14.11 -34.99 -9.74
N PRO A 301 13.47 -35.99 -9.12
CA PRO A 301 12.32 -35.76 -8.26
C PRO A 301 12.66 -34.78 -7.16
N VAL A 302 11.83 -33.73 -7.00
CA VAL A 302 12.02 -32.72 -5.95
C VAL A 302 12.01 -33.43 -4.60
N VAL A 303 13.13 -33.38 -3.89
CA VAL A 303 13.23 -33.97 -2.55
C VAL A 303 12.20 -33.30 -1.63
N ARG A 304 11.24 -34.08 -1.13
CA ARG A 304 10.19 -33.57 -0.24
C ARG A 304 10.81 -33.04 1.05
N PRO A 305 10.55 -31.78 1.42
CA PRO A 305 11.07 -31.22 2.65
C PRO A 305 10.46 -31.91 3.87
N THR A 306 11.23 -31.99 4.95
CA THR A 306 10.79 -32.50 6.24
C THR A 306 9.75 -31.55 6.88
N LEU A 307 8.93 -32.08 7.80
CA LEU A 307 7.97 -31.25 8.56
C LEU A 307 8.67 -30.11 9.32
N ARG A 308 9.89 -30.33 9.81
CA ARG A 308 10.68 -29.27 10.45
C ARG A 308 11.09 -28.18 9.48
N GLU A 309 11.53 -28.53 8.28
CA GLU A 309 11.87 -27.56 7.23
C GLU A 309 10.65 -26.74 6.83
N ILE A 310 9.48 -27.38 6.66
CA ILE A 310 8.23 -26.70 6.38
C ILE A 310 7.86 -25.75 7.53
N ALA A 311 7.84 -26.23 8.76
CA ALA A 311 7.51 -25.42 9.94
C ALA A 311 8.44 -24.20 10.07
N MET A 312 9.75 -24.42 9.91
CA MET A 312 10.72 -23.33 9.99
C MET A 312 10.61 -22.34 8.81
N SER A 313 10.22 -22.79 7.61
CA SER A 313 10.05 -21.90 6.46
C SER A 313 8.86 -20.96 6.61
N VAL A 314 7.80 -21.37 7.32
CA VAL A 314 6.61 -20.54 7.57
C VAL A 314 6.66 -19.80 8.92
N ALA A 315 7.63 -20.09 9.77
CA ALA A 315 7.74 -19.56 11.12
C ALA A 315 7.71 -18.02 11.20
N PRO A 316 8.38 -17.24 10.32
CA PRO A 316 8.31 -15.77 10.37
C PRO A 316 6.88 -15.23 10.17
N TYR A 317 6.10 -15.87 9.29
CA TYR A 317 4.70 -15.50 9.06
C TYR A 317 3.85 -15.82 10.30
N ALA A 318 4.08 -16.98 10.92
CA ALA A 318 3.42 -17.34 12.18
C ALA A 318 3.76 -16.36 13.30
N VAL A 319 5.02 -15.92 13.39
CA VAL A 319 5.46 -14.89 14.36
C VAL A 319 4.74 -13.55 14.10
N ILE A 320 4.66 -13.09 12.85
CA ILE A 320 3.93 -11.87 12.50
C ILE A 320 2.46 -11.99 12.91
N ILE A 321 1.79 -13.06 12.50
CA ILE A 321 0.39 -13.33 12.86
C ILE A 321 0.22 -13.30 14.38
N ALA A 322 1.08 -13.97 15.13
CA ALA A 322 1.02 -14.02 16.60
C ALA A 322 1.19 -12.62 17.22
N VAL A 323 2.23 -11.87 16.82
CA VAL A 323 2.49 -10.51 17.34
C VAL A 323 1.33 -9.58 17.08
N PHE A 324 0.82 -9.55 15.84
CA PHE A 324 -0.31 -8.69 15.49
C PHE A 324 -1.61 -9.12 16.16
N SER A 325 -1.88 -10.44 16.27
CA SER A 325 -3.06 -10.95 16.96
C SER A 325 -3.02 -10.63 18.46
N LEU A 326 -1.86 -10.76 19.10
CA LEU A 326 -1.67 -10.36 20.50
C LEU A 326 -1.89 -8.86 20.69
N ALA A 327 -1.40 -8.02 19.76
CA ALA A 327 -1.60 -6.58 19.80
C ALA A 327 -3.09 -6.15 19.65
N GLN A 328 -3.96 -7.00 19.09
CA GLN A 328 -5.40 -6.76 18.99
C GLN A 328 -6.19 -7.16 20.23
N LEU A 329 -5.59 -7.89 21.19
CA LEU A 329 -6.27 -8.22 22.45
C LEU A 329 -6.65 -6.93 23.19
N PRO A 330 -7.91 -6.80 23.69
CA PRO A 330 -8.43 -5.53 24.22
C PRO A 330 -7.53 -4.86 25.26
N ALA A 331 -6.96 -5.64 26.19
CA ALA A 331 -6.05 -5.12 27.22
C ALA A 331 -4.73 -4.58 26.63
N ILE A 332 -4.14 -5.29 25.67
CA ILE A 332 -2.89 -4.89 25.02
C ILE A 332 -3.15 -3.69 24.09
N LYS A 333 -4.23 -3.75 23.31
CA LYS A 333 -4.63 -2.68 22.40
C LYS A 333 -4.89 -1.37 23.15
N GLY A 334 -5.59 -1.42 24.28
CA GLY A 334 -5.82 -0.27 25.16
C GLY A 334 -4.51 0.31 25.67
N TRP A 335 -3.64 -0.52 26.24
CA TRP A 335 -2.32 -0.11 26.75
C TRP A 335 -1.45 0.49 25.64
N LEU A 336 -1.36 -0.14 24.47
CA LEU A 336 -0.63 0.39 23.31
C LEU A 336 -1.21 1.72 22.81
N GLY A 337 -2.53 1.93 22.94
CA GLY A 337 -3.19 3.17 22.58
C GLY A 337 -2.83 4.32 23.54
N GLU A 338 -2.74 4.04 24.84
CA GLU A 338 -2.43 5.03 25.86
C GLU A 338 -0.94 5.40 25.90
N VAL A 339 -0.06 4.40 25.91
CA VAL A 339 1.39 4.60 26.07
C VAL A 339 2.11 4.72 24.73
N GLY A 340 1.58 4.10 23.68
CA GLY A 340 2.25 3.93 22.40
C GLY A 340 1.95 4.98 21.34
N THR A 341 1.19 6.05 21.68
CA THR A 341 0.80 7.09 20.71
C THR A 341 1.09 8.48 21.28
N VAL A 342 1.74 9.31 20.47
CA VAL A 342 1.88 10.74 20.73
C VAL A 342 1.17 11.49 19.62
N THR A 343 0.12 12.25 19.98
CA THR A 343 -0.57 13.12 19.03
C THR A 343 -0.08 14.55 19.21
N PHE A 344 0.30 15.18 18.11
CA PHE A 344 0.74 16.58 18.13
C PHE A 344 0.32 17.29 16.85
N ARG A 345 0.05 18.58 16.98
CA ARG A 345 -0.16 19.43 15.82
C ARG A 345 1.20 19.73 15.16
N TRP A 346 1.28 19.58 13.85
CA TRP A 346 2.53 19.82 13.13
C TRP A 346 2.95 21.31 13.23
N PRO A 347 4.19 21.60 13.60
CA PRO A 347 4.63 22.96 13.84
C PRO A 347 4.57 23.80 12.56
N GLY A 348 4.09 25.05 12.70
CA GLY A 348 4.07 26.01 11.59
C GLY A 348 2.92 25.84 10.59
N LEU A 349 1.96 24.93 10.84
CA LEU A 349 0.75 24.81 10.06
C LEU A 349 -0.46 25.36 10.83
N ASP A 350 -1.24 26.18 10.15
CA ASP A 350 -2.55 26.67 10.59
C ASP A 350 -3.38 26.98 9.35
N VAL A 351 -4.00 25.93 8.79
CA VAL A 351 -4.67 25.98 7.50
C VAL A 351 -6.14 25.60 7.69
N VAL A 352 -7.01 26.40 7.11
CA VAL A 352 -8.45 26.14 7.06
C VAL A 352 -8.93 26.11 5.60
N ASN A 353 -10.01 25.35 5.36
CA ASN A 353 -10.65 25.33 4.04
C ASN A 353 -11.43 26.65 3.77
N ALA A 354 -12.06 26.75 2.61
CA ALA A 354 -12.85 27.93 2.24
C ALA A 354 -14.02 28.20 3.21
N ALA A 355 -14.54 27.16 3.88
CA ALA A 355 -15.60 27.26 4.88
C ALA A 355 -15.09 27.63 6.28
N GLY A 356 -13.79 27.63 6.52
CA GLY A 356 -13.18 27.93 7.82
C GLY A 356 -12.90 26.68 8.67
N ASP A 357 -13.13 25.46 8.16
CA ASP A 357 -12.85 24.24 8.90
C ASP A 357 -11.36 23.83 8.76
N PRO A 358 -10.76 23.21 9.80
CA PRO A 358 -9.40 22.70 9.71
C PRO A 358 -9.22 21.69 8.58
N VAL A 359 -8.16 21.84 7.79
CA VAL A 359 -7.80 20.89 6.73
C VAL A 359 -7.08 19.68 7.33
N ALA A 360 -7.35 18.48 6.83
CA ALA A 360 -6.67 17.24 7.25
C ALA A 360 -5.14 17.31 7.03
N GLY A 361 -4.39 16.52 7.81
CA GLY A 361 -2.93 16.41 7.67
C GLY A 361 -2.13 17.42 8.51
N GLN A 362 -2.78 18.20 9.40
CA GLN A 362 -2.11 19.10 10.33
C GLN A 362 -1.84 18.46 11.69
N ASP A 363 -2.65 17.47 12.08
CA ASP A 363 -2.46 16.68 13.29
C ASP A 363 -1.76 15.39 12.95
N MET A 364 -0.63 15.12 13.63
CA MET A 364 0.20 13.95 13.44
C MET A 364 0.04 12.97 14.60
N HIS A 365 -0.10 11.69 14.26
CA HIS A 365 -0.11 10.60 15.22
C HIS A 365 1.20 9.83 15.10
N PHE A 366 2.06 9.95 16.10
CA PHE A 366 3.29 9.19 16.19
C PHE A 366 3.07 7.94 17.04
N ASP A 367 2.62 6.88 16.38
CA ASP A 367 2.27 5.60 16.99
C ASP A 367 3.50 4.73 17.26
N HIS A 368 4.44 5.20 18.05
CA HIS A 368 5.77 4.61 18.17
C HIS A 368 5.78 3.14 18.64
N LEU A 369 4.82 2.70 19.47
CA LEU A 369 4.70 1.30 19.87
C LEU A 369 3.67 0.51 19.06
N LYS A 370 2.48 1.08 18.82
CA LYS A 370 1.41 0.34 18.13
C LYS A 370 1.53 0.36 16.61
N ALA A 371 2.45 1.15 16.03
CA ALA A 371 2.61 1.20 14.59
C ALA A 371 2.91 -0.18 14.00
N THR A 372 2.28 -0.47 12.87
CA THR A 372 2.49 -1.69 12.08
C THR A 372 3.97 -2.00 11.86
N GLY A 373 4.77 -0.97 11.53
CA GLY A 373 6.22 -1.13 11.35
C GLY A 373 6.96 -1.54 12.63
N THR A 374 6.51 -1.08 13.81
CA THR A 374 7.10 -1.47 15.10
C THR A 374 6.75 -2.91 15.45
N MET A 375 5.52 -3.35 15.19
CA MET A 375 5.14 -4.76 15.35
C MET A 375 5.94 -5.66 14.43
N LEU A 376 6.21 -5.23 13.20
CA LEU A 376 7.11 -5.93 12.27
C LEU A 376 8.55 -5.97 12.76
N PHE A 377 9.06 -4.87 13.31
CA PHE A 377 10.40 -4.83 13.88
C PHE A 377 10.54 -5.84 15.04
N ILE A 378 9.54 -5.88 15.93
CA ILE A 378 9.47 -6.86 17.02
C ILE A 378 9.41 -8.29 16.45
N SER A 379 8.57 -8.53 15.44
CA SER A 379 8.47 -9.82 14.75
C SER A 379 9.82 -10.24 14.12
N GLY A 380 10.56 -9.27 13.58
CA GLY A 380 11.91 -9.48 13.06
C GLY A 380 12.91 -9.88 14.15
N LEU A 381 12.89 -9.22 15.31
CA LEU A 381 13.73 -9.57 16.46
C LEU A 381 13.43 -10.99 16.98
N ILE A 382 12.14 -11.35 17.06
CA ILE A 382 11.72 -12.72 17.45
C ILE A 382 12.22 -13.73 16.39
N THR A 383 12.14 -13.40 15.11
CA THR A 383 12.63 -14.24 14.01
C THR A 383 14.15 -14.41 14.08
N VAL A 384 14.91 -13.37 14.41
CA VAL A 384 16.37 -13.43 14.63
C VAL A 384 16.69 -14.41 15.75
N ALA A 385 15.97 -14.34 16.87
CA ALA A 385 16.14 -15.26 18.00
C ALA A 385 15.76 -16.70 17.63
N LEU A 386 14.61 -16.90 16.97
CA LEU A 386 14.09 -18.21 16.55
C LEU A 386 15.05 -18.92 15.60
N TYR A 387 15.60 -18.21 14.64
CA TYR A 387 16.55 -18.74 13.66
C TYR A 387 17.99 -18.75 14.15
N ARG A 388 18.24 -18.24 15.36
CA ARG A 388 19.59 -18.10 15.95
C ARG A 388 20.55 -17.34 15.03
N ILE A 389 20.03 -16.29 14.37
CA ILE A 389 20.81 -15.43 13.48
C ILE A 389 21.76 -14.58 14.34
N ARG A 390 23.03 -14.50 13.96
CA ARG A 390 24.00 -13.65 14.64
C ARG A 390 23.55 -12.19 14.60
N PRO A 391 23.56 -11.44 15.72
CA PRO A 391 23.10 -10.03 15.74
C PRO A 391 23.81 -9.14 14.70
N SER A 392 25.10 -9.39 14.45
CA SER A 392 25.87 -8.69 13.42
C SER A 392 25.33 -8.90 12.00
N LEU A 393 24.84 -10.13 11.68
CA LEU A 393 24.21 -10.44 10.42
C LEU A 393 22.84 -9.77 10.32
N ALA A 394 22.04 -9.80 11.38
CA ALA A 394 20.74 -9.12 11.42
C ALA A 394 20.87 -7.61 11.19
N ALA A 395 21.82 -6.95 11.87
CA ALA A 395 22.11 -5.53 11.70
C ALA A 395 22.64 -5.21 10.29
N ARG A 396 23.53 -6.03 9.75
CA ARG A 396 24.02 -5.89 8.37
C ARG A 396 22.88 -6.01 7.36
N THR A 397 21.99 -6.99 7.55
CA THR A 397 20.80 -7.19 6.69
C THR A 397 19.85 -5.98 6.77
N TYR A 398 19.69 -5.40 7.97
CA TYR A 398 18.90 -4.18 8.16
C TYR A 398 19.49 -3.00 7.36
N GLY A 399 20.76 -2.72 7.53
CA GLY A 399 21.47 -1.68 6.79
C GLY A 399 21.43 -1.89 5.26
N ALA A 400 21.59 -3.16 4.82
CA ALA A 400 21.46 -3.52 3.41
C ALA A 400 20.01 -3.29 2.88
N THR A 401 19.00 -3.49 3.74
CA THR A 401 17.60 -3.21 3.39
C THR A 401 17.37 -1.71 3.18
N VAL A 402 17.83 -0.87 4.12
CA VAL A 402 17.73 0.59 3.98
C VAL A 402 18.48 1.08 2.73
N LYS A 403 19.70 0.56 2.50
CA LYS A 403 20.48 0.89 1.31
C LYS A 403 19.77 0.50 0.01
N GLN A 404 19.13 -0.65 -0.03
CA GLN A 404 18.35 -1.10 -1.19
C GLN A 404 17.17 -0.16 -1.45
N LEU A 405 16.47 0.24 -0.39
CA LEU A 405 15.27 1.08 -0.47
C LEU A 405 15.56 2.58 -0.64
N ARG A 406 16.83 3.01 -0.70
CA ARG A 406 17.19 4.44 -0.73
C ARG A 406 16.41 5.28 -1.76
N TRP A 407 16.21 4.76 -2.96
CA TRP A 407 15.48 5.46 -4.01
C TRP A 407 13.96 5.41 -3.79
N THR A 408 13.45 4.30 -3.27
CA THR A 408 12.06 4.20 -2.82
C THR A 408 11.77 5.18 -1.69
N ILE A 409 12.71 5.35 -0.74
CA ILE A 409 12.62 6.35 0.34
C ILE A 409 12.45 7.74 -0.25
N VAL A 410 13.31 8.13 -1.19
CA VAL A 410 13.22 9.44 -1.86
C VAL A 410 11.90 9.59 -2.60
N THR A 411 11.45 8.55 -3.31
CA THR A 411 10.18 8.60 -4.06
C THR A 411 8.99 8.80 -3.13
N VAL A 412 8.87 7.96 -2.09
CA VAL A 412 7.73 8.01 -1.16
C VAL A 412 7.68 9.36 -0.42
N THR A 413 8.82 9.84 0.07
CA THR A 413 8.88 11.14 0.76
C THR A 413 8.59 12.30 -0.18
N ALA A 414 9.08 12.28 -1.42
CA ALA A 414 8.80 13.31 -2.41
C ALA A 414 7.30 13.34 -2.81
N VAL A 415 6.69 12.19 -3.06
CA VAL A 415 5.27 12.09 -3.44
C VAL A 415 4.35 12.49 -2.29
N LEU A 416 4.65 12.11 -1.05
CA LEU A 416 3.87 12.55 0.11
C LEU A 416 4.10 14.02 0.43
N GLY A 417 5.33 14.53 0.29
CA GLY A 417 5.60 15.95 0.37
C GLY A 417 4.79 16.73 -0.67
N LEU A 418 4.76 16.27 -1.91
CA LEU A 418 3.94 16.83 -3.00
C LEU A 418 2.45 16.83 -2.63
N SER A 419 1.93 15.69 -2.18
CA SER A 419 0.53 15.55 -1.80
C SER A 419 0.12 16.50 -0.67
N PHE A 420 0.92 16.58 0.40
CA PHE A 420 0.64 17.47 1.54
C PHE A 420 0.72 18.95 1.14
N VAL A 421 1.69 19.34 0.30
CA VAL A 421 1.75 20.70 -0.23
C VAL A 421 0.51 21.03 -1.05
N MET A 422 0.10 20.14 -1.95
CA MET A 422 -1.09 20.36 -2.78
C MET A 422 -2.38 20.39 -1.95
N ASN A 423 -2.50 19.49 -0.96
CA ASN A 423 -3.67 19.43 -0.09
C ASN A 423 -3.79 20.67 0.81
N LEU A 424 -2.70 21.06 1.46
CA LEU A 424 -2.71 22.16 2.42
C LEU A 424 -2.70 23.54 1.75
N SER A 425 -2.17 23.65 0.52
CA SER A 425 -2.25 24.92 -0.23
C SER A 425 -3.63 25.20 -0.85
N GLY A 426 -4.48 24.14 -1.02
CA GLY A 426 -5.75 24.25 -1.72
C GLY A 426 -5.72 23.81 -3.19
N GLN A 427 -4.55 23.47 -3.75
CA GLN A 427 -4.44 22.97 -5.14
C GLN A 427 -5.31 21.73 -5.37
N THR A 428 -5.31 20.77 -4.43
CA THR A 428 -6.15 19.57 -4.51
C THR A 428 -7.64 19.90 -4.39
N SER A 429 -7.98 20.85 -3.51
CA SER A 429 -9.36 21.33 -3.34
C SER A 429 -9.88 21.97 -4.64
N THR A 430 -9.08 22.82 -5.29
CA THR A 430 -9.37 23.41 -6.60
C THR A 430 -9.64 22.33 -7.66
N LEU A 431 -8.76 21.33 -7.77
CA LEU A 431 -8.92 20.21 -8.71
C LEU A 431 -10.18 19.39 -8.42
N GLY A 432 -10.41 19.04 -7.15
CA GLY A 432 -11.58 18.28 -6.74
C GLY A 432 -12.88 19.01 -7.04
N THR A 433 -12.93 20.33 -6.76
CA THR A 433 -14.08 21.18 -7.07
C THR A 433 -14.32 21.28 -8.58
N ALA A 434 -13.26 21.40 -9.38
CA ALA A 434 -13.37 21.40 -10.84
C ALA A 434 -13.89 20.05 -11.38
N LEU A 435 -13.42 18.93 -10.85
CA LEU A 435 -13.90 17.59 -11.20
C LEU A 435 -15.36 17.36 -10.77
N ALA A 436 -15.80 18.01 -9.72
CA ALA A 436 -17.20 17.96 -9.28
C ALA A 436 -18.17 18.52 -10.32
N SER A 437 -17.71 19.35 -11.28
CA SER A 437 -18.52 19.80 -12.40
C SER A 437 -19.01 18.66 -13.30
N ALA A 438 -18.36 17.48 -13.24
CA ALA A 438 -18.85 16.27 -13.91
C ALA A 438 -20.11 15.68 -13.26
N GLY A 439 -20.54 16.18 -12.08
CA GLY A 439 -21.72 15.70 -11.37
C GLY A 439 -21.67 14.21 -11.08
N GLY A 440 -22.78 13.51 -11.24
CA GLY A 440 -22.87 12.06 -11.02
C GLY A 440 -21.94 11.21 -11.90
N PHE A 441 -21.44 11.75 -13.03
CA PHE A 441 -20.47 11.02 -13.87
C PHE A 441 -19.11 10.84 -13.17
N PHE A 442 -18.84 11.57 -12.10
CA PHE A 442 -17.64 11.38 -11.27
C PHE A 442 -17.53 9.95 -10.73
N VAL A 443 -18.64 9.23 -10.53
CA VAL A 443 -18.63 7.79 -10.16
C VAL A 443 -17.79 6.95 -11.13
N VAL A 444 -17.80 7.29 -12.43
CA VAL A 444 -17.02 6.59 -13.46
C VAL A 444 -15.60 7.12 -13.53
N LEU A 445 -15.40 8.43 -13.35
CA LEU A 445 -14.07 9.05 -13.40
C LEU A 445 -13.20 8.65 -12.21
N SER A 446 -13.78 8.53 -11.03
CA SER A 446 -13.08 8.19 -9.78
C SER A 446 -12.22 6.92 -9.91
N PRO A 447 -12.75 5.74 -10.27
CA PRO A 447 -11.93 4.55 -10.44
C PRO A 447 -10.91 4.67 -11.59
N LEU A 448 -11.22 5.41 -12.66
CA LEU A 448 -10.27 5.63 -13.76
C LEU A 448 -9.05 6.44 -13.30
N ILE A 449 -9.25 7.45 -12.46
CA ILE A 449 -8.14 8.25 -11.88
C ILE A 449 -7.21 7.33 -11.07
N GLY A 450 -7.75 6.48 -10.20
CA GLY A 450 -6.97 5.53 -9.42
C GLY A 450 -6.20 4.54 -10.31
N TRP A 451 -6.89 3.98 -11.30
CA TRP A 451 -6.29 3.04 -12.26
C TRP A 451 -5.13 3.66 -13.03
N ILE A 452 -5.31 4.86 -13.62
CA ILE A 452 -4.27 5.60 -14.34
C ILE A 452 -3.12 5.96 -13.38
N GLY A 453 -3.44 6.40 -12.17
CA GLY A 453 -2.47 6.73 -11.14
C GLY A 453 -1.50 5.59 -10.86
N VAL A 454 -2.01 4.39 -10.66
CA VAL A 454 -1.15 3.20 -10.42
C VAL A 454 -0.48 2.73 -11.71
N ALA A 455 -1.15 2.76 -12.86
CA ALA A 455 -0.56 2.33 -14.13
C ALA A 455 0.71 3.14 -14.46
N ILE A 456 0.70 4.45 -14.16
CA ILE A 456 1.85 5.34 -14.43
C ILE A 456 2.88 5.29 -13.32
N THR A 457 2.47 5.35 -12.03
CA THR A 457 3.40 5.38 -10.91
C THR A 457 3.94 4.01 -10.51
N GLY A 458 3.22 2.95 -10.87
CA GLY A 458 3.49 1.58 -10.44
C GLY A 458 3.20 1.31 -8.96
N SER A 459 2.60 2.26 -8.22
CA SER A 459 2.42 2.18 -6.77
C SER A 459 1.04 2.67 -6.35
N ASP A 460 0.25 1.78 -5.72
CA ASP A 460 -1.04 2.15 -5.15
C ASP A 460 -0.88 3.15 -3.98
N THR A 461 0.18 3.00 -3.18
CA THR A 461 0.55 3.99 -2.15
C THR A 461 0.74 5.38 -2.74
N ALA A 462 1.45 5.50 -3.87
CA ALA A 462 1.66 6.79 -4.53
C ALA A 462 0.37 7.35 -5.14
N SER A 463 -0.44 6.51 -5.80
CA SER A 463 -1.75 6.91 -6.35
C SER A 463 -2.69 7.40 -5.26
N ASN A 464 -2.80 6.65 -4.16
CA ASN A 464 -3.62 7.03 -3.01
C ASN A 464 -3.15 8.33 -2.36
N SER A 465 -1.83 8.56 -2.28
CA SER A 465 -1.28 9.81 -1.77
C SER A 465 -1.66 11.00 -2.65
N LEU A 466 -1.57 10.85 -3.97
CA LEU A 466 -1.82 11.94 -4.92
C LEU A 466 -3.30 12.27 -5.08
N PHE A 467 -4.15 11.24 -5.13
CA PHE A 467 -5.55 11.40 -5.52
C PHE A 467 -6.54 11.20 -4.38
N GLY A 468 -6.15 10.62 -3.23
CA GLY A 468 -7.07 10.33 -2.14
C GLY A 468 -7.89 11.55 -1.71
N GLN A 469 -7.25 12.67 -1.41
CA GLN A 469 -7.93 13.91 -1.02
C GLN A 469 -8.74 14.52 -2.17
N LEU A 470 -8.27 14.42 -3.41
CA LEU A 470 -9.01 14.85 -4.59
C LEU A 470 -10.34 14.08 -4.75
N GLN A 471 -10.30 12.75 -4.54
CA GLN A 471 -11.49 11.90 -4.54
C GLN A 471 -12.50 12.33 -3.47
N VAL A 472 -12.01 12.61 -2.26
CA VAL A 472 -12.85 13.07 -1.14
C VAL A 472 -13.49 14.41 -1.44
N THR A 473 -12.72 15.38 -1.94
CA THR A 473 -13.21 16.72 -2.27
C THR A 473 -14.26 16.68 -3.38
N ALA A 474 -13.98 15.96 -4.47
CA ALA A 474 -14.93 15.83 -5.57
C ALA A 474 -16.20 15.08 -5.16
N ALA A 475 -16.08 14.04 -4.35
CA ALA A 475 -17.19 13.29 -3.80
C ALA A 475 -18.11 14.18 -2.93
N ALA A 476 -17.52 14.93 -2.00
CA ALA A 476 -18.27 15.84 -1.13
C ALA A 476 -19.03 16.90 -1.93
N ALA A 477 -18.40 17.47 -2.97
CA ALA A 477 -19.02 18.48 -3.81
C ALA A 477 -20.10 17.93 -4.77
N THR A 478 -20.09 16.61 -5.05
CA THR A 478 -21.11 15.94 -5.90
C THR A 478 -22.18 15.22 -5.10
N GLY A 479 -22.12 15.23 -3.76
CA GLY A 479 -23.04 14.50 -2.89
C GLY A 479 -22.81 12.98 -2.87
N LEU A 480 -21.67 12.50 -3.38
CA LEU A 480 -21.28 11.10 -3.35
C LEU A 480 -20.58 10.75 -2.02
N PRO A 481 -20.63 9.48 -1.57
CA PRO A 481 -19.95 9.07 -0.34
C PRO A 481 -18.41 9.18 -0.46
N PRO A 482 -17.75 10.06 0.32
CA PRO A 482 -16.29 10.27 0.22
C PRO A 482 -15.46 9.00 0.45
N VAL A 483 -15.85 8.17 1.43
CA VAL A 483 -15.17 6.89 1.73
C VAL A 483 -15.23 5.94 0.54
N LEU A 484 -16.37 5.88 -0.16
CA LEU A 484 -16.54 5.03 -1.34
C LEU A 484 -15.61 5.46 -2.48
N MET A 485 -15.56 6.76 -2.76
CA MET A 485 -14.73 7.29 -3.86
C MET A 485 -13.24 7.19 -3.53
N ALA A 486 -12.84 7.50 -2.30
CA ALA A 486 -11.46 7.33 -1.85
C ALA A 486 -11.01 5.85 -1.90
N ALA A 487 -11.84 4.91 -1.44
CA ALA A 487 -11.55 3.49 -1.54
C ALA A 487 -11.53 2.98 -2.99
N ALA A 488 -12.40 3.53 -3.87
CA ALA A 488 -12.41 3.20 -5.29
C ALA A 488 -11.09 3.58 -6.00
N ASN A 489 -10.41 4.64 -5.53
CA ASN A 489 -9.08 4.99 -6.04
C ASN A 489 -8.08 3.83 -5.86
N SER A 490 -8.02 3.24 -4.66
CA SER A 490 -7.16 2.10 -4.37
C SER A 490 -7.64 0.83 -5.09
N SER A 491 -8.94 0.50 -4.98
CA SER A 491 -9.50 -0.73 -5.52
C SER A 491 -9.43 -0.82 -7.05
N ALA A 492 -9.58 0.30 -7.76
CA ALA A 492 -9.35 0.34 -9.20
C ALA A 492 -7.85 0.43 -9.53
N GLY A 493 -7.08 1.07 -8.65
CA GLY A 493 -5.63 1.18 -8.74
C GLY A 493 -4.94 -0.18 -8.85
N VAL A 494 -5.42 -1.20 -8.13
CA VAL A 494 -4.82 -2.54 -8.19
C VAL A 494 -4.75 -3.11 -9.61
N LEU A 495 -5.74 -2.81 -10.46
CA LEU A 495 -5.72 -3.21 -11.88
C LEU A 495 -4.66 -2.46 -12.69
N GLY A 496 -4.29 -1.25 -12.28
CA GLY A 496 -3.22 -0.47 -12.90
C GLY A 496 -1.84 -1.11 -12.71
N LYS A 497 -1.67 -1.89 -11.64
CA LYS A 497 -0.40 -2.53 -11.31
C LYS A 497 0.12 -3.46 -12.41
N MET A 498 -0.76 -4.22 -13.06
CA MET A 498 -0.37 -5.13 -14.15
C MET A 498 0.11 -4.43 -15.42
N LEU A 499 -0.21 -3.13 -15.58
CA LEU A 499 0.22 -2.32 -16.72
C LEU A 499 1.43 -1.44 -16.39
N SER A 500 1.86 -1.41 -15.13
CA SER A 500 2.94 -0.55 -14.70
C SER A 500 4.30 -1.00 -15.24
N LEU A 501 5.17 -0.02 -15.48
CA LEU A 501 6.53 -0.21 -15.99
C LEU A 501 7.54 -0.62 -14.89
N GLN A 502 7.09 -1.21 -13.77
CA GLN A 502 7.96 -1.61 -12.65
C GLN A 502 8.71 -2.90 -12.91
#